data_e8cf8bf23c466817c6bff5158f9aaad4
#
_entry.id   e8cf8bf23c466817c6bff5158f9aaad4
#
_cell.length_a   1.000
_cell.length_b   1.000
_cell.length_c   1.000
_cell.angle_alpha   90.00
_cell.angle_beta   90.00
_cell.angle_gamma   90.00
#
_symmetry.space_group_name_H-M   'P 1'
#
loop_
_entity.id
_entity.type
_entity.pdbx_description
1 polymer ?
#
loop_
_entity_poly.entity_id
_entity_poly.type
_entity_poly.pdbx_seq_one_letter_code
_entity_poly.pdbx_strand_id
1 'polypeptide(L)'
;MAVAPSMLPRVLVIYAHPEPHNSIANQVMIKKAQSLDHVTVHDLYGVYPDFFIDVNYEHELLLTHDVIVFHHPLYMYSCPALLKEWLDRVLGKGFAFGGGSALEGKYWRSVITTGGKEEAFSAKGYNKYPLEQILQPFELTAALCQMHWIEPLVLYWSRNVSDIERYEHAELYRRWLNNPLENWEATD
;
A
#
# COMPACT_ATOMS: atom_id res chain seq x y z
N MET A 1 -12.58 -29.47 21.43
CA MET A 1 -13.21 -28.46 20.55
C MET A 1 -12.15 -28.09 19.51
N ALA A 2 -12.37 -28.45 18.24
CA ALA A 2 -11.47 -28.05 17.18
C ALA A 2 -11.66 -26.53 16.98
N VAL A 3 -10.57 -25.77 17.16
CA VAL A 3 -10.51 -24.33 16.79
C VAL A 3 -10.73 -24.28 15.28
N ALA A 4 -11.79 -23.60 14.84
CA ALA A 4 -11.99 -23.34 13.41
C ALA A 4 -10.72 -22.72 12.85
N PRO A 5 -10.24 -23.13 11.66
CA PRO A 5 -9.08 -22.50 11.05
C PRO A 5 -9.40 -21.00 10.92
N SER A 6 -8.58 -20.15 11.54
CA SER A 6 -8.69 -18.71 11.33
C SER A 6 -8.52 -18.46 9.84
N MET A 7 -9.57 -17.97 9.19
CA MET A 7 -9.45 -17.58 7.77
C MET A 7 -8.39 -16.48 7.68
N LEU A 8 -7.45 -16.64 6.75
CA LEU A 8 -6.45 -15.61 6.49
C LEU A 8 -7.17 -14.28 6.16
N PRO A 9 -6.68 -13.14 6.65
CA PRO A 9 -7.24 -11.85 6.30
C PRO A 9 -7.15 -11.62 4.78
N ARG A 10 -8.22 -11.10 4.20
CA ARG A 10 -8.27 -10.75 2.78
C ARG A 10 -7.50 -9.46 2.54
N VAL A 11 -6.56 -9.48 1.61
CA VAL A 11 -5.69 -8.35 1.30
C VAL A 11 -6.06 -7.74 -0.04
N LEU A 12 -6.31 -6.45 -0.06
CA LEU A 12 -6.45 -5.65 -1.28
C LEU A 12 -5.15 -4.86 -1.51
N VAL A 13 -4.46 -5.15 -2.61
CA VAL A 13 -3.32 -4.36 -3.06
C VAL A 13 -3.78 -3.38 -4.11
N ILE A 14 -3.90 -2.11 -3.72
CA ILE A 14 -4.13 -0.99 -4.63
C ILE A 14 -2.79 -0.61 -5.25
N TYR A 15 -2.57 -1.07 -6.47
CA TYR A 15 -1.34 -0.83 -7.20
C TYR A 15 -1.48 0.40 -8.09
N ALA A 16 -0.59 1.36 -7.92
CA ALA A 16 -0.61 2.60 -8.68
C ALA A 16 0.76 2.94 -9.23
N HIS A 17 1.06 2.52 -10.46
CA HIS A 17 2.28 2.88 -11.17
C HIS A 17 1.95 3.41 -12.58
N PRO A 18 2.26 4.70 -12.90
CA PRO A 18 1.93 5.29 -14.21
C PRO A 18 2.61 4.59 -15.38
N GLU A 19 3.80 4.03 -15.14
CA GLU A 19 4.63 3.34 -16.14
C GLU A 19 5.02 1.94 -15.66
N PRO A 20 4.05 1.00 -15.50
CA PRO A 20 4.32 -0.29 -14.86
C PRO A 20 5.37 -1.11 -15.63
N HIS A 21 5.44 -0.98 -16.95
CA HIS A 21 6.40 -1.71 -17.80
C HIS A 21 7.85 -1.26 -17.59
N ASN A 22 8.06 -0.04 -17.10
CA ASN A 22 9.40 0.52 -16.85
C ASN A 22 9.91 0.25 -15.43
N SER A 23 9.11 -0.41 -14.59
CA SER A 23 9.46 -0.67 -13.19
C SER A 23 9.64 -2.15 -12.90
N ILE A 24 10.85 -2.67 -13.09
CA ILE A 24 11.18 -4.08 -12.85
C ILE A 24 10.89 -4.46 -11.38
N ALA A 25 11.27 -3.61 -10.43
CA ALA A 25 11.08 -3.88 -9.01
C ALA A 25 9.60 -4.08 -8.65
N ASN A 26 8.72 -3.13 -9.06
CA ASN A 26 7.30 -3.25 -8.79
C ASN A 26 6.66 -4.45 -9.52
N GLN A 27 7.09 -4.76 -10.75
CA GLN A 27 6.59 -5.94 -11.47
C GLN A 27 6.89 -7.25 -10.72
N VAL A 28 8.11 -7.40 -10.19
CA VAL A 28 8.49 -8.60 -9.45
C VAL A 28 7.67 -8.71 -8.17
N MET A 29 7.50 -7.62 -7.44
CA MET A 29 6.70 -7.58 -6.21
C MET A 29 5.21 -7.90 -6.47
N ILE A 30 4.62 -7.31 -7.51
CA ILE A 30 3.21 -7.55 -7.88
C ILE A 30 2.98 -9.00 -8.32
N LYS A 31 3.89 -9.60 -9.08
CA LYS A 31 3.81 -11.03 -9.42
C LYS A 31 3.80 -11.92 -8.18
N LYS A 32 4.58 -11.57 -7.15
CA LYS A 32 4.57 -12.29 -5.87
C LYS A 32 3.24 -12.13 -5.14
N ALA A 33 2.67 -10.93 -5.12
CA ALA A 33 1.36 -10.69 -4.52
C ALA A 33 0.26 -11.49 -5.24
N GLN A 34 0.25 -11.49 -6.57
CA GLN A 34 -0.71 -12.24 -7.40
C GLN A 34 -0.65 -13.77 -7.23
N SER A 35 0.41 -14.30 -6.63
CA SER A 35 0.55 -15.75 -6.39
C SER A 35 -0.19 -16.25 -5.15
N LEU A 36 -0.88 -15.38 -4.41
CA LEU A 36 -1.57 -15.69 -3.16
C LEU A 36 -3.08 -15.56 -3.33
N ASP A 37 -3.83 -16.62 -3.05
CA ASP A 37 -5.28 -16.69 -3.33
C ASP A 37 -6.14 -15.70 -2.53
N HIS A 38 -5.67 -15.29 -1.34
CA HIS A 38 -6.36 -14.32 -0.48
C HIS A 38 -5.97 -12.86 -0.75
N VAL A 39 -5.12 -12.63 -1.76
CA VAL A 39 -4.64 -11.31 -2.17
C VAL A 39 -5.28 -10.90 -3.50
N THR A 40 -5.99 -9.80 -3.50
CA THR A 40 -6.52 -9.16 -4.70
C THR A 40 -5.59 -8.02 -5.11
N VAL A 41 -5.04 -8.09 -6.32
CA VAL A 41 -4.26 -6.97 -6.89
C VAL A 41 -5.16 -6.15 -7.81
N HIS A 42 -5.32 -4.88 -7.47
CA HIS A 42 -6.13 -3.91 -8.20
C HIS A 42 -5.23 -2.83 -8.81
N ASP A 43 -4.98 -2.94 -10.12
CA ASP A 43 -4.14 -1.99 -10.87
C ASP A 43 -4.94 -0.77 -11.29
N LEU A 44 -4.77 0.35 -10.56
CA LEU A 44 -5.52 1.57 -10.81
C LEU A 44 -5.31 2.14 -12.22
N TYR A 45 -4.07 2.16 -12.71
CA TYR A 45 -3.79 2.68 -14.06
C TYR A 45 -4.27 1.77 -15.18
N GLY A 46 -4.37 0.47 -14.90
CA GLY A 46 -4.98 -0.50 -15.80
C GLY A 46 -6.50 -0.38 -15.88
N VAL A 47 -7.15 -0.11 -14.75
CA VAL A 47 -8.61 -0.02 -14.64
C VAL A 47 -9.12 1.38 -15.00
N TYR A 48 -8.42 2.45 -14.60
CA TYR A 48 -8.83 3.85 -14.78
C TYR A 48 -7.82 4.67 -15.59
N PRO A 49 -7.51 4.31 -16.83
CA PRO A 49 -6.53 5.02 -17.64
C PRO A 49 -6.95 6.47 -17.97
N ASP A 50 -8.23 6.78 -17.87
CA ASP A 50 -8.85 8.09 -18.05
C ASP A 50 -9.12 8.86 -16.75
N PHE A 51 -8.71 8.31 -15.60
CA PHE A 51 -8.95 8.87 -14.26
C PHE A 51 -10.43 8.91 -13.84
N PHE A 52 -11.31 8.25 -14.57
CA PHE A 52 -12.73 8.21 -14.23
C PHE A 52 -13.04 7.05 -13.28
N ILE A 53 -12.85 7.28 -11.96
CA ILE A 53 -12.94 6.27 -10.91
C ILE A 53 -14.41 5.94 -10.61
N ASP A 54 -14.76 4.64 -10.65
CA ASP A 54 -16.03 4.12 -10.15
C ASP A 54 -15.98 3.96 -8.63
N VAL A 55 -16.44 4.98 -7.93
CA VAL A 55 -16.39 5.04 -6.46
C VAL A 55 -17.19 3.90 -5.81
N ASN A 56 -18.30 3.50 -6.40
CA ASN A 56 -19.11 2.42 -5.83
C ASN A 56 -18.39 1.07 -5.91
N TYR A 57 -17.76 0.79 -7.04
CA TYR A 57 -16.94 -0.41 -7.21
C TYR A 57 -15.76 -0.44 -6.23
N GLU A 58 -15.07 0.70 -6.06
CA GLU A 58 -13.96 0.81 -5.10
C GLU A 58 -14.44 0.62 -3.65
N HIS A 59 -15.61 1.13 -3.29
CA HIS A 59 -16.21 0.89 -1.97
C HIS A 59 -16.50 -0.60 -1.75
N GLU A 60 -17.03 -1.33 -2.74
CA GLU A 60 -17.27 -2.78 -2.64
C GLU A 60 -15.97 -3.55 -2.42
N LEU A 61 -14.89 -3.19 -3.13
CA LEU A 61 -13.58 -3.77 -2.91
C LEU A 61 -13.08 -3.53 -1.48
N LEU A 62 -13.16 -2.29 -1.00
CA LEU A 62 -12.73 -1.94 0.35
C LEU A 62 -13.52 -2.68 1.44
N LEU A 63 -14.85 -2.82 1.27
CA LEU A 63 -15.71 -3.49 2.24
C LEU A 63 -15.39 -4.98 2.38
N THR A 64 -14.95 -5.62 1.30
CA THR A 64 -14.71 -7.07 1.25
C THR A 64 -13.30 -7.49 1.64
N HIS A 65 -12.40 -6.56 2.00
CA HIS A 65 -11.02 -6.84 2.40
C HIS A 65 -10.71 -6.28 3.79
N ASP A 66 -9.77 -6.90 4.48
CA ASP A 66 -9.39 -6.57 5.86
C ASP A 66 -8.13 -5.68 5.91
N VAL A 67 -7.19 -5.96 5.02
CA VAL A 67 -5.90 -5.25 4.91
C VAL A 67 -5.85 -4.55 3.55
N ILE A 68 -5.63 -3.24 3.58
CA ILE A 68 -5.51 -2.41 2.38
C ILE A 68 -4.05 -2.00 2.21
N VAL A 69 -3.45 -2.43 1.14
CA VAL A 69 -2.06 -2.12 0.78
C VAL A 69 -2.05 -1.08 -0.33
N PHE A 70 -1.37 0.03 -0.11
CA PHE A 70 -1.11 1.04 -1.13
C PHE A 70 0.30 0.85 -1.68
N HIS A 71 0.39 0.25 -2.87
CA HIS A 71 1.65 -0.10 -3.51
C HIS A 71 1.96 0.86 -4.66
N HIS A 72 2.94 1.74 -4.46
CA HIS A 72 3.26 2.80 -5.42
C HIS A 72 4.72 3.29 -5.32
N PRO A 73 5.28 3.91 -6.36
CA PRO A 73 6.53 4.64 -6.26
C PRO A 73 6.32 5.94 -5.47
N LEU A 74 7.37 6.41 -4.79
CA LEU A 74 7.39 7.73 -4.17
C LEU A 74 7.60 8.79 -5.28
N TYR A 75 6.51 9.41 -5.72
CA TYR A 75 6.53 10.47 -6.72
C TYR A 75 6.37 11.84 -6.08
N MET A 76 7.36 12.71 -6.28
CA MET A 76 7.38 14.08 -5.73
C MET A 76 7.04 14.11 -4.24
N TYR A 77 7.67 13.18 -3.48
CA TYR A 77 7.49 13.02 -2.02
C TYR A 77 6.06 12.62 -1.60
N SER A 78 5.28 12.08 -2.51
CA SER A 78 3.90 11.65 -2.31
C SER A 78 3.62 10.38 -3.14
N CYS A 79 2.46 10.28 -3.74
CA CYS A 79 2.05 9.17 -4.59
C CYS A 79 1.76 9.64 -6.03
N PRO A 80 1.62 8.70 -6.99
CA PRO A 80 1.16 9.02 -8.34
C PRO A 80 -0.22 9.70 -8.34
N ALA A 81 -0.45 10.56 -9.34
CA ALA A 81 -1.62 11.44 -9.42
C ALA A 81 -2.96 10.68 -9.34
N LEU A 82 -3.08 9.54 -10.04
CA LEU A 82 -4.30 8.73 -9.99
C LEU A 82 -4.57 8.17 -8.59
N LEU A 83 -3.53 7.79 -7.83
CA LEU A 83 -3.72 7.33 -6.46
C LEU A 83 -4.21 8.48 -5.56
N LYS A 84 -3.71 9.71 -5.77
CA LYS A 84 -4.19 10.86 -5.00
C LYS A 84 -5.65 11.18 -5.33
N GLU A 85 -6.02 11.14 -6.62
CA GLU A 85 -7.42 11.27 -7.06
C GLU A 85 -8.30 10.18 -6.43
N TRP A 86 -7.80 8.94 -6.40
CA TRP A 86 -8.49 7.83 -5.75
C TRP A 86 -8.71 8.08 -4.26
N LEU A 87 -7.67 8.50 -3.51
CA LEU A 87 -7.77 8.80 -2.08
C LEU A 87 -8.82 9.90 -1.81
N ASP A 88 -8.83 10.97 -2.62
CA ASP A 88 -9.74 12.10 -2.45
C ASP A 88 -11.21 11.76 -2.75
N ARG A 89 -11.43 10.86 -3.72
CA ARG A 89 -12.80 10.52 -4.15
C ARG A 89 -13.39 9.33 -3.41
N VAL A 90 -12.57 8.30 -3.19
CA VAL A 90 -13.05 7.03 -2.61
C VAL A 90 -13.13 7.10 -1.10
N LEU A 91 -12.13 7.73 -0.43
CA LEU A 91 -12.14 7.93 1.02
C LEU A 91 -12.99 9.15 1.41
N GLY A 92 -14.24 9.17 0.94
CA GLY A 92 -15.14 10.31 1.10
C GLY A 92 -15.81 10.40 2.48
N LYS A 93 -16.29 11.62 2.81
CA LYS A 93 -17.14 11.87 3.98
C LYS A 93 -18.42 11.04 3.90
N GLY A 94 -18.82 10.41 5.01
CA GLY A 94 -20.01 9.56 5.09
C GLY A 94 -19.73 8.09 4.75
N PHE A 95 -18.59 7.78 4.13
CA PHE A 95 -18.10 6.42 3.94
C PHE A 95 -16.91 6.12 4.87
N ALA A 96 -15.78 6.80 4.67
CA ALA A 96 -14.55 6.53 5.41
C ALA A 96 -14.41 7.34 6.71
N PHE A 97 -15.03 8.52 6.79
CA PHE A 97 -14.97 9.41 7.95
C PHE A 97 -16.19 10.33 8.03
N GLY A 98 -16.26 11.19 9.07
CA GLY A 98 -17.29 12.22 9.18
C GLY A 98 -18.72 11.69 9.25
N GLY A 99 -18.92 10.62 10.02
CA GLY A 99 -20.18 9.88 10.18
C GLY A 99 -20.17 8.53 9.47
N GLY A 100 -19.20 8.27 8.58
CA GLY A 100 -18.92 6.95 8.04
C GLY A 100 -17.82 6.25 8.83
N SER A 101 -17.90 4.92 8.92
CA SER A 101 -16.94 4.05 9.62
C SER A 101 -16.67 2.76 8.83
N ALA A 102 -16.82 2.82 7.52
CA ALA A 102 -16.70 1.62 6.66
C ALA A 102 -15.31 0.97 6.70
N LEU A 103 -14.28 1.72 7.10
CA LEU A 103 -12.90 1.27 7.17
C LEU A 103 -12.40 1.09 8.61
N GLU A 104 -13.23 1.36 9.60
CA GLU A 104 -12.89 1.22 11.02
C GLU A 104 -12.38 -0.20 11.33
N GLY A 105 -11.20 -0.27 11.98
CA GLY A 105 -10.57 -1.53 12.36
C GLY A 105 -9.88 -2.30 11.23
N LYS A 106 -9.96 -1.83 9.97
CA LYS A 106 -9.14 -2.36 8.88
C LYS A 106 -7.69 -1.87 8.99
N TYR A 107 -6.80 -2.45 8.21
CA TYR A 107 -5.38 -2.20 8.28
C TYR A 107 -4.89 -1.50 7.02
N TRP A 108 -4.00 -0.50 7.19
CA TRP A 108 -3.32 0.23 6.12
C TRP A 108 -1.84 -0.11 6.13
N ARG A 109 -1.29 -0.53 5.01
CA ARG A 109 0.16 -0.61 4.81
C ARG A 109 0.55 0.05 3.50
N SER A 110 1.55 0.94 3.56
CA SER A 110 2.18 1.49 2.35
C SER A 110 3.35 0.60 1.93
N VAL A 111 3.39 0.23 0.64
CA VAL A 111 4.50 -0.50 0.01
C VAL A 111 5.08 0.41 -1.06
N ILE A 112 6.32 0.87 -0.82
CA ILE A 112 6.86 2.02 -1.53
C ILE A 112 8.19 1.67 -2.18
N THR A 113 8.38 2.13 -3.41
CA THR A 113 9.68 2.14 -4.08
C THR A 113 10.18 3.57 -4.20
N THR A 114 11.47 3.79 -3.92
CA THR A 114 12.10 5.11 -4.04
C THR A 114 13.22 5.11 -5.09
N GLY A 115 13.45 6.27 -5.69
CA GLY A 115 14.62 6.50 -6.56
C GLY A 115 15.88 6.87 -5.77
N GLY A 116 15.73 7.33 -4.51
CA GLY A 116 16.81 7.68 -3.61
C GLY A 116 17.24 6.50 -2.74
N LYS A 117 18.50 6.53 -2.28
CA LYS A 117 18.99 5.61 -1.24
C LYS A 117 18.42 5.98 0.12
N GLU A 118 18.45 5.06 1.05
CA GLU A 118 17.94 5.26 2.41
C GLU A 118 18.60 6.47 3.10
N GLU A 119 19.92 6.61 2.98
CA GLU A 119 20.67 7.71 3.60
C GLU A 119 20.25 9.11 3.10
N ALA A 120 19.62 9.16 1.91
CA ALA A 120 19.09 10.41 1.37
C ALA A 120 17.90 10.94 2.19
N PHE A 121 17.18 10.04 2.88
CA PHE A 121 16.00 10.35 3.69
C PHE A 121 16.40 10.58 5.16
N SER A 122 17.14 11.65 5.39
CA SER A 122 17.56 12.08 6.73
C SER A 122 17.76 13.60 6.76
N ALA A 123 17.87 14.17 7.96
CA ALA A 123 18.11 15.61 8.12
C ALA A 123 19.40 16.10 7.43
N LYS A 124 20.40 15.23 7.29
CA LYS A 124 21.67 15.51 6.61
C LYS A 124 21.67 15.03 5.15
N GLY A 125 20.69 14.22 4.75
CA GLY A 125 20.57 13.69 3.40
C GLY A 125 20.02 14.70 2.40
N TYR A 126 20.00 14.30 1.14
CA TYR A 126 19.50 15.13 0.03
C TYR A 126 18.02 15.51 0.22
N ASN A 127 17.19 14.59 0.71
CA ASN A 127 15.75 14.80 0.89
C ASN A 127 15.40 15.57 2.18
N LYS A 128 16.36 15.86 3.06
CA LYS A 128 16.22 16.70 4.26
C LYS A 128 15.35 16.14 5.38
N TYR A 129 14.48 15.21 5.10
CA TYR A 129 13.54 14.63 6.05
C TYR A 129 13.61 13.10 6.02
N PRO A 130 13.45 12.42 7.17
CA PRO A 130 13.22 10.98 7.23
C PRO A 130 11.97 10.58 6.42
N LEU A 131 11.97 9.38 5.86
CA LEU A 131 10.86 8.93 5.02
C LEU A 131 9.54 8.87 5.82
N GLU A 132 9.59 8.50 7.09
CA GLU A 132 8.44 8.46 8.00
C GLU A 132 7.73 9.82 8.07
N GLN A 133 8.49 10.92 8.11
CA GLN A 133 7.92 12.27 8.10
C GLN A 133 7.28 12.62 6.75
N ILE A 134 7.84 12.12 5.66
CA ILE A 134 7.28 12.31 4.31
C ILE A 134 5.97 11.53 4.17
N LEU A 135 5.85 10.39 4.84
CA LEU A 135 4.67 9.52 4.78
C LEU A 135 3.57 9.90 5.79
N GLN A 136 3.80 10.86 6.69
CA GLN A 136 2.80 11.31 7.66
C GLN A 136 1.41 11.62 7.05
N PRO A 137 1.26 12.20 5.85
CA PRO A 137 -0.07 12.41 5.26
C PRO A 137 -0.87 11.13 5.07
N PHE A 138 -0.22 10.01 4.78
CA PHE A 138 -0.89 8.71 4.63
C PHE A 138 -1.27 8.11 5.99
N GLU A 139 -0.38 8.21 6.97
CA GLU A 139 -0.66 7.79 8.35
C GLU A 139 -1.82 8.59 8.95
N LEU A 140 -1.84 9.92 8.76
CA LEU A 140 -2.96 10.77 9.16
C LEU A 140 -4.26 10.41 8.43
N THR A 141 -4.19 10.03 7.17
CA THR A 141 -5.37 9.57 6.42
C THR A 141 -5.89 8.24 6.97
N ALA A 142 -5.00 7.29 7.28
CA ALA A 142 -5.38 6.04 7.93
C ALA A 142 -6.07 6.29 9.28
N ALA A 143 -5.50 7.17 10.11
CA ALA A 143 -6.08 7.57 11.39
C ALA A 143 -7.45 8.25 11.23
N LEU A 144 -7.61 9.15 10.24
CA LEU A 144 -8.89 9.78 9.93
C LEU A 144 -9.96 8.75 9.57
N CYS A 145 -9.58 7.69 8.87
CA CYS A 145 -10.45 6.58 8.46
C CYS A 145 -10.59 5.50 9.55
N GLN A 146 -10.03 5.71 10.74
CA GLN A 146 -10.06 4.78 11.88
C GLN A 146 -9.41 3.41 11.56
N MET A 147 -8.42 3.43 10.66
CA MET A 147 -7.65 2.25 10.27
C MET A 147 -6.39 2.11 11.14
N HIS A 148 -5.94 0.88 11.29
CA HIS A 148 -4.67 0.58 11.94
C HIS A 148 -3.51 0.77 10.96
N TRP A 149 -2.52 1.57 11.33
CA TRP A 149 -1.31 1.79 10.56
C TRP A 149 -0.32 0.65 10.76
N ILE A 150 0.15 0.05 9.68
CA ILE A 150 1.26 -0.91 9.67
C ILE A 150 2.48 -0.23 9.07
N GLU A 151 3.65 -0.42 9.68
CA GLU A 151 4.92 0.13 9.21
C GLU A 151 5.11 -0.10 7.70
N PRO A 152 5.47 0.93 6.94
CA PRO A 152 5.68 0.82 5.49
C PRO A 152 6.75 -0.20 5.13
N LEU A 153 6.57 -0.90 4.01
CA LEU A 153 7.61 -1.69 3.38
C LEU A 153 8.24 -0.87 2.25
N VAL A 154 9.53 -0.61 2.33
CA VAL A 154 10.22 0.30 1.41
C VAL A 154 11.37 -0.38 0.70
N LEU A 155 11.39 -0.31 -0.63
CA LEU A 155 12.57 -0.63 -1.45
C LEU A 155 13.24 0.67 -1.90
N TYR A 156 14.33 1.01 -1.22
CA TYR A 156 15.16 2.15 -1.59
C TYR A 156 15.99 1.86 -2.84
N TRP A 157 16.33 2.91 -3.60
CA TRP A 157 17.23 2.83 -4.76
C TRP A 157 16.76 1.81 -5.81
N SER A 158 15.44 1.65 -5.95
CA SER A 158 14.76 0.54 -6.62
C SER A 158 15.14 0.31 -8.08
N ARG A 159 15.65 1.34 -8.77
CA ARG A 159 16.13 1.23 -10.16
C ARG A 159 17.55 0.66 -10.26
N ASN A 160 18.32 0.70 -9.17
CA ASN A 160 19.76 0.40 -9.17
C ASN A 160 20.13 -0.77 -8.24
N VAL A 161 19.20 -1.31 -7.47
CA VAL A 161 19.44 -2.52 -6.68
C VAL A 161 19.70 -3.71 -7.61
N SER A 162 20.51 -4.65 -7.15
CA SER A 162 20.76 -5.89 -7.87
C SER A 162 19.49 -6.73 -8.05
N ASP A 163 19.51 -7.68 -8.98
CA ASP A 163 18.39 -8.61 -9.16
C ASP A 163 18.19 -9.49 -7.93
N ILE A 164 19.25 -9.79 -7.19
CA ILE A 164 19.20 -10.57 -5.94
C ILE A 164 18.45 -9.77 -4.87
N GLU A 165 18.87 -8.53 -4.60
CA GLU A 165 18.22 -7.64 -3.62
C GLU A 165 16.74 -7.42 -3.97
N ARG A 166 16.45 -7.22 -5.24
CA ARG A 166 15.09 -7.03 -5.74
C ARG A 166 14.22 -8.27 -5.50
N TYR A 167 14.77 -9.45 -5.75
CA TYR A 167 14.08 -10.72 -5.50
C TYR A 167 13.87 -10.96 -4.00
N GLU A 168 14.90 -10.75 -3.19
CA GLU A 168 14.82 -10.89 -1.72
C GLU A 168 13.77 -9.96 -1.12
N HIS A 169 13.71 -8.71 -1.59
CA HIS A 169 12.68 -7.77 -1.15
C HIS A 169 11.27 -8.19 -1.57
N ALA A 170 11.11 -8.72 -2.79
CA ALA A 170 9.84 -9.25 -3.25
C ALA A 170 9.41 -10.51 -2.48
N GLU A 171 10.36 -11.36 -2.04
CA GLU A 171 10.08 -12.49 -1.15
C GLU A 171 9.73 -12.03 0.27
N LEU A 172 10.35 -10.97 0.79
CA LEU A 172 9.96 -10.35 2.05
C LEU A 172 8.51 -9.86 1.98
N TYR A 173 8.15 -9.18 0.89
CA TYR A 173 6.78 -8.74 0.65
C TYR A 173 5.80 -9.90 0.59
N ARG A 174 6.09 -10.96 -0.17
CA ARG A 174 5.26 -12.17 -0.26
C ARG A 174 5.07 -12.85 1.09
N ARG A 175 6.16 -12.99 1.87
CA ARG A 175 6.09 -13.61 3.20
C ARG A 175 5.17 -12.84 4.13
N TRP A 176 5.25 -11.50 4.12
CA TRP A 176 4.33 -10.67 4.90
C TRP A 176 2.89 -10.82 4.40
N LEU A 177 2.64 -10.75 3.10
CA LEU A 177 1.30 -10.92 2.52
C LEU A 177 0.67 -12.27 2.87
N ASN A 178 1.48 -13.31 3.04
CA ASN A 178 1.00 -14.65 3.36
C ASN A 178 0.34 -14.71 4.76
N ASN A 179 0.78 -13.89 5.72
CA ASN A 179 0.14 -13.72 7.01
C ASN A 179 0.36 -12.28 7.55
N PRO A 180 -0.39 -11.30 7.04
CA PRO A 180 -0.08 -9.88 7.25
C PRO A 180 -0.30 -9.39 8.69
N LEU A 181 -1.02 -10.15 9.52
CA LEU A 181 -1.35 -9.76 10.90
C LEU A 181 -0.73 -10.67 11.96
N GLU A 182 0.15 -11.63 11.58
CA GLU A 182 0.72 -12.61 12.52
C GLU A 182 1.47 -11.98 13.69
N ASN A 183 2.16 -10.88 13.47
CA ASN A 183 2.98 -10.20 14.49
C ASN A 183 2.54 -8.74 14.67
N TRP A 184 1.29 -8.42 14.30
CA TRP A 184 0.79 -7.08 14.50
C TRP A 184 0.21 -6.96 15.91
N GLU A 185 0.82 -6.11 16.73
CA GLU A 185 0.30 -5.70 18.04
C GLU A 185 -0.19 -4.26 17.90
N ALA A 186 -1.42 -3.99 18.34
CA ALA A 186 -1.92 -2.64 18.41
C ALA A 186 -1.00 -1.84 19.36
N THR A 187 -0.35 -0.83 18.84
CA THR A 187 0.27 0.20 19.69
C THR A 187 -0.85 1.08 20.20
N ASP A 188 -1.11 0.97 21.51
CA ASP A 188 -2.06 1.83 22.24
C ASP A 188 -1.69 3.32 22.13
#